data_da6c7e8e933d0d8db0eae86a8c4c137a
#
_entry.id   da6c7e8e933d0d8db0eae86a8c4c137a
#
_cell.length_a   1.000
_cell.length_b   1.000
_cell.length_c   1.000
_cell.angle_alpha   90.00
_cell.angle_beta   90.00
_cell.angle_gamma   90.00
#
_symmetry.space_group_name_H-M   'P 1'
#
loop_
_entity.id
_entity.type
_entity.pdbx_description
1 polymer ?
#
loop_
_entity_poly.entity_id
_entity_poly.type
_entity_poly.pdbx_seq_one_letter_code
_entity_poly.pdbx_strand_id
1 'polypeptide(L)'
;QDADVVYCDFYLSFEKNERYMSNPVCETAEDMFKKGLLGGAMKYNVWNKLVRRSLYTDNDIIFPAGHGMGEDMTMIRLAACAKSVAYVPKAYYHYVKLNSNAYSATMSEKHKVDILFNVNQTVEFLQSKFGNTLDKEIAFFKLNTKLPFLITDDESQYEVWKEWWPEANKYICENKTQSFRTRMVQWLAAKGQFWAVKLYFKVVYKLVYGVIYK
;
A
#
# COMPACT_ATOMS: atom_id res chain seq x y z
N GLN A 1 -18.51 1.18 19.50
CA GLN A 1 -17.75 2.45 19.47
C GLN A 1 -18.24 3.26 18.27
N ASP A 2 -18.45 4.53 18.46
CA ASP A 2 -18.87 5.45 17.40
C ASP A 2 -17.64 5.98 16.66
N ALA A 3 -17.06 5.13 15.79
CA ALA A 3 -15.85 5.45 15.05
C ALA A 3 -16.16 5.76 13.57
N ASP A 4 -15.36 6.63 12.96
CA ASP A 4 -15.46 6.94 11.53
C ASP A 4 -14.94 5.82 10.66
N VAL A 5 -13.86 5.15 11.11
CA VAL A 5 -13.29 3.97 10.47
C VAL A 5 -13.04 2.89 11.51
N VAL A 6 -13.56 1.69 11.27
CA VAL A 6 -13.23 0.48 12.04
C VAL A 6 -12.47 -0.46 11.12
N TYR A 7 -11.36 -1.02 11.59
CA TYR A 7 -10.57 -1.97 10.80
C TYR A 7 -10.20 -3.21 11.63
N CYS A 8 -9.98 -4.32 10.93
CA CYS A 8 -9.68 -5.60 11.56
C CYS A 8 -8.51 -6.31 10.85
N ASP A 9 -8.04 -7.40 11.46
CA ASP A 9 -7.08 -8.32 10.88
C ASP A 9 -7.72 -9.18 9.78
N PHE A 10 -6.91 -9.99 9.10
CA PHE A 10 -7.39 -10.89 8.06
C PHE A 10 -6.46 -12.11 7.90
N TYR A 11 -6.92 -13.12 7.19
CA TYR A 11 -6.11 -14.24 6.75
C TYR A 11 -5.74 -14.12 5.28
N LEU A 12 -4.50 -14.45 4.95
CA LEU A 12 -4.11 -14.85 3.59
C LEU A 12 -4.27 -16.36 3.52
N SER A 13 -5.21 -16.83 2.69
CA SER A 13 -5.52 -18.25 2.53
C SER A 13 -4.87 -18.78 1.25
N PHE A 14 -4.02 -19.79 1.41
CA PHE A 14 -3.33 -20.52 0.36
C PHE A 14 -3.95 -21.93 0.23
N GLU A 15 -3.46 -22.75 -0.68
CA GLU A 15 -3.99 -24.09 -0.92
C GLU A 15 -3.93 -25.00 0.31
N LYS A 16 -2.83 -24.94 1.06
CA LYS A 16 -2.55 -25.85 2.18
C LYS A 16 -2.46 -25.20 3.54
N ASN A 17 -2.41 -23.89 3.61
CA ASN A 17 -2.24 -23.17 4.86
C ASN A 17 -2.81 -21.76 4.81
N GLU A 18 -2.85 -21.12 5.96
CA GLU A 18 -3.26 -19.73 6.11
C GLU A 18 -2.22 -18.94 6.88
N ARG A 19 -2.07 -17.69 6.54
CA ARG A 19 -1.24 -16.74 7.28
C ARG A 19 -2.11 -15.66 7.89
N TYR A 20 -2.05 -15.55 9.21
CA TYR A 20 -2.67 -14.44 9.94
C TYR A 20 -1.93 -13.14 9.63
N MET A 21 -2.66 -12.10 9.27
CA MET A 21 -2.15 -10.78 8.94
C MET A 21 -2.71 -9.78 9.94
N SER A 22 -1.89 -9.43 10.93
CA SER A 22 -2.24 -8.38 11.89
C SER A 22 -2.05 -7.00 11.28
N ASN A 23 -2.96 -6.09 11.59
CA ASN A 23 -2.81 -4.67 11.31
C ASN A 23 -2.16 -3.95 12.50
N PRO A 24 -1.46 -2.82 12.26
CA PRO A 24 -0.94 -2.02 13.36
C PRO A 24 -2.07 -1.44 14.20
N VAL A 25 -1.86 -1.32 15.49
CA VAL A 25 -2.73 -0.55 16.39
C VAL A 25 -2.49 0.92 16.12
N CYS A 26 -3.52 1.63 15.70
CA CYS A 26 -3.49 3.09 15.53
C CYS A 26 -4.34 3.72 16.64
N GLU A 27 -3.75 4.57 17.45
CA GLU A 27 -4.44 5.23 18.57
C GLU A 27 -5.34 6.35 18.09
N THR A 28 -4.97 7.00 16.99
CA THR A 28 -5.70 8.13 16.40
C THR A 28 -5.96 7.92 14.92
N ALA A 29 -6.93 8.68 14.37
CA ALA A 29 -7.17 8.74 12.93
C ALA A 29 -5.93 9.26 12.18
N GLU A 30 -5.19 10.18 12.76
CA GLU A 30 -3.94 10.70 12.21
C GLU A 30 -2.86 9.62 12.13
N ASP A 31 -2.72 8.76 13.15
CA ASP A 31 -1.79 7.62 13.10
C ASP A 31 -2.17 6.64 12.00
N MET A 32 -3.46 6.30 11.87
CA MET A 32 -3.94 5.44 10.80
C MET A 32 -3.63 6.05 9.42
N PHE A 33 -3.88 7.34 9.26
CA PHE A 33 -3.63 8.06 8.01
C PHE A 33 -2.14 8.16 7.68
N LYS A 34 -1.34 8.76 8.58
CA LYS A 34 0.08 9.06 8.29
C LYS A 34 0.97 7.81 8.37
N LYS A 35 0.93 7.07 9.48
CA LYS A 35 1.79 5.88 9.69
C LYS A 35 1.19 4.65 9.03
N GLY A 36 -0.12 4.44 9.20
CA GLY A 36 -0.83 3.28 8.66
C GLY A 36 -0.80 3.27 7.14
N LEU A 37 -1.50 4.20 6.51
CA LEU A 37 -1.70 4.22 5.07
C LEU A 37 -0.52 4.87 4.33
N LEU A 38 -0.23 6.15 4.53
CA LEU A 38 0.85 6.81 3.80
C LEU A 38 2.21 6.18 4.07
N GLY A 39 2.50 5.84 5.33
CA GLY A 39 3.72 5.15 5.74
C GLY A 39 3.81 3.69 5.29
N GLY A 40 2.67 3.07 4.95
CA GLY A 40 2.59 1.70 4.44
C GLY A 40 2.64 0.61 5.49
N ALA A 41 2.37 0.92 6.77
CA ALA A 41 2.23 -0.10 7.80
C ALA A 41 0.92 -0.88 7.67
N MET A 42 -0.08 -0.31 7.01
CA MET A 42 -1.39 -0.90 6.73
C MET A 42 -1.64 -0.95 5.21
N LYS A 43 -2.35 -1.99 4.75
CA LYS A 43 -2.76 -2.10 3.36
C LYS A 43 -4.01 -1.24 3.07
N TYR A 44 -4.16 -0.82 1.81
CA TYR A 44 -5.27 0.02 1.36
C TYR A 44 -6.60 -0.73 1.17
N ASN A 45 -6.58 -2.05 1.29
CA ASN A 45 -7.75 -2.89 1.07
C ASN A 45 -8.99 -2.39 1.83
N VAL A 46 -10.12 -2.38 1.14
CA VAL A 46 -11.41 -1.88 1.66
C VAL A 46 -12.17 -2.94 2.46
N TRP A 47 -11.99 -4.22 2.13
CA TRP A 47 -12.79 -5.35 2.61
C TRP A 47 -12.57 -5.72 4.09
N ASN A 48 -11.53 -5.23 4.75
CA ASN A 48 -11.31 -5.37 6.20
C ASN A 48 -11.55 -4.06 6.98
N LYS A 49 -12.26 -3.11 6.37
CA LYS A 49 -12.58 -1.82 6.97
C LYS A 49 -14.07 -1.51 6.83
N LEU A 50 -14.67 -1.04 7.91
CA LEU A 50 -15.99 -0.41 7.92
C LEU A 50 -15.78 1.10 8.01
N VAL A 51 -16.38 1.82 7.09
CA VAL A 51 -16.23 3.28 7.00
C VAL A 51 -17.58 3.93 7.13
N ARG A 52 -17.68 4.95 7.96
CA ARG A 52 -18.91 5.73 8.12
C ARG A 52 -19.33 6.33 6.77
N ARG A 53 -20.59 6.13 6.39
CA ARG A 53 -21.11 6.59 5.10
C ARG A 53 -20.95 8.10 4.90
N SER A 54 -21.11 8.91 5.95
CA SER A 54 -20.95 10.35 5.87
C SER A 54 -19.55 10.80 5.44
N LEU A 55 -18.48 10.00 5.72
CA LEU A 55 -17.15 10.32 5.19
C LEU A 55 -17.12 10.37 3.66
N TYR A 56 -17.89 9.50 3.00
CA TYR A 56 -18.02 9.52 1.54
C TYR A 56 -18.87 10.71 1.07
N THR A 57 -20.06 10.86 1.64
CA THR A 57 -21.05 11.85 1.16
C THR A 57 -20.68 13.29 1.48
N ASP A 58 -20.14 13.55 2.67
CA ASP A 58 -19.84 14.89 3.14
C ASP A 58 -18.51 15.45 2.58
N ASN A 59 -17.70 14.59 1.97
CA ASN A 59 -16.40 14.96 1.37
C ASN A 59 -16.32 14.65 -0.13
N ASP A 60 -17.43 14.29 -0.78
CA ASP A 60 -17.51 13.94 -2.21
C ASP A 60 -16.47 12.89 -2.65
N ILE A 61 -16.20 11.91 -1.76
CA ILE A 61 -15.24 10.84 -2.02
C ILE A 61 -15.96 9.67 -2.70
N ILE A 62 -15.56 9.39 -3.94
CA ILE A 62 -16.06 8.27 -4.73
C ILE A 62 -14.90 7.41 -5.22
N PHE A 63 -15.21 6.15 -5.54
CA PHE A 63 -14.25 5.30 -6.25
C PHE A 63 -14.06 5.81 -7.68
N PRO A 64 -12.81 5.77 -8.22
CA PRO A 64 -12.52 6.31 -9.55
C PRO A 64 -13.19 5.49 -10.64
N ALA A 65 -14.18 6.08 -11.31
CA ALA A 65 -14.87 5.42 -12.41
C ALA A 65 -13.92 5.17 -13.61
N GLY A 66 -13.94 3.95 -14.17
CA GLY A 66 -13.10 3.58 -15.30
C GLY A 66 -11.63 3.27 -14.96
N HIS A 67 -11.20 3.48 -13.74
CA HIS A 67 -9.84 3.17 -13.27
C HIS A 67 -9.87 2.07 -12.22
N GLY A 68 -9.08 1.01 -12.44
CA GLY A 68 -8.83 -0.02 -11.45
C GLY A 68 -7.83 0.42 -10.39
N MET A 69 -7.52 -0.43 -9.43
CA MET A 69 -6.51 -0.16 -8.37
C MET A 69 -6.80 1.12 -7.55
N GLY A 70 -8.08 1.52 -7.46
CA GLY A 70 -8.48 2.77 -6.82
C GLY A 70 -8.74 2.69 -5.31
N GLU A 71 -8.49 1.54 -4.70
CA GLU A 71 -8.69 1.33 -3.26
C GLU A 71 -7.79 2.25 -2.43
N ASP A 72 -6.52 2.38 -2.81
CA ASP A 72 -5.53 3.23 -2.15
C ASP A 72 -5.96 4.70 -2.17
N MET A 73 -6.35 5.22 -3.33
CA MET A 73 -6.85 6.58 -3.47
C MET A 73 -8.05 6.83 -2.55
N THR A 74 -9.04 5.94 -2.60
CA THR A 74 -10.27 6.09 -1.81
C THR A 74 -9.99 6.00 -0.32
N MET A 75 -9.23 4.99 0.13
CA MET A 75 -8.94 4.80 1.56
C MET A 75 -8.08 5.92 2.15
N ILE A 76 -7.11 6.44 1.42
CA ILE A 76 -6.28 7.56 1.87
C ILE A 76 -7.13 8.82 2.04
N ARG A 77 -8.01 9.13 1.07
CA ARG A 77 -8.90 10.30 1.15
C ARG A 77 -9.87 10.19 2.31
N LEU A 78 -10.47 9.03 2.53
CA LEU A 78 -11.37 8.79 3.67
C LEU A 78 -10.64 8.95 5.00
N ALA A 79 -9.45 8.35 5.13
CA ALA A 79 -8.63 8.47 6.33
C ALA A 79 -8.19 9.91 6.61
N ALA A 80 -7.88 10.69 5.57
CA ALA A 80 -7.56 12.12 5.68
C ALA A 80 -8.73 12.98 6.19
N CYS A 81 -9.96 12.47 6.12
CA CYS A 81 -11.17 13.14 6.60
C CYS A 81 -11.69 12.55 7.91
N ALA A 82 -11.22 11.37 8.33
CA ALA A 82 -11.65 10.70 9.55
C ALA A 82 -11.16 11.43 10.80
N LYS A 83 -12.01 11.47 11.83
CA LYS A 83 -11.70 12.06 13.15
C LYS A 83 -11.46 10.98 14.22
N SER A 84 -11.97 9.76 13.99
CA SER A 84 -11.88 8.66 14.94
C SER A 84 -11.68 7.32 14.24
N VAL A 85 -10.91 6.43 14.89
CA VAL A 85 -10.69 5.07 14.41
C VAL A 85 -10.87 4.07 15.55
N ALA A 86 -11.22 2.83 15.19
CA ALA A 86 -11.22 1.71 16.11
C ALA A 86 -10.58 0.48 15.46
N TYR A 87 -9.78 -0.23 16.22
CA TYR A 87 -9.16 -1.47 15.80
C TYR A 87 -9.82 -2.66 16.50
N VAL A 88 -10.10 -3.70 15.73
CA VAL A 88 -10.59 -4.98 16.24
C VAL A 88 -9.52 -6.03 15.99
N PRO A 89 -8.82 -6.54 17.02
CA PRO A 89 -7.71 -7.50 16.88
C PRO A 89 -8.21 -8.92 16.61
N LYS A 90 -9.01 -9.07 15.56
CA LYS A 90 -9.57 -10.35 15.08
C LYS A 90 -9.62 -10.34 13.56
N ALA A 91 -9.32 -11.48 12.96
CA ALA A 91 -9.43 -11.68 11.53
C ALA A 91 -10.86 -12.15 11.18
N TYR A 92 -11.56 -11.34 10.39
CA TYR A 92 -12.93 -11.65 9.91
C TYR A 92 -13.00 -11.88 8.41
N TYR A 93 -11.86 -11.79 7.70
CA TYR A 93 -11.81 -11.91 6.26
C TYR A 93 -10.70 -12.86 5.83
N HIS A 94 -11.03 -13.75 4.88
CA HIS A 94 -10.07 -14.64 4.23
C HIS A 94 -9.78 -14.14 2.82
N TYR A 95 -8.58 -13.62 2.59
CA TYR A 95 -8.13 -13.24 1.27
C TYR A 95 -7.50 -14.44 0.57
N VAL A 96 -8.29 -15.06 -0.33
CA VAL A 96 -7.91 -16.30 -1.01
C VAL A 96 -6.93 -15.99 -2.15
N LYS A 97 -5.75 -16.63 -2.10
CA LYS A 97 -4.64 -16.45 -3.07
C LYS A 97 -4.60 -17.52 -4.17
N LEU A 98 -5.68 -18.28 -4.36
CA LEU A 98 -5.74 -19.39 -5.33
C LEU A 98 -6.16 -18.95 -6.74
N ASN A 99 -6.70 -17.76 -6.91
CA ASN A 99 -7.19 -17.28 -8.20
C ASN A 99 -6.04 -16.68 -9.03
N SER A 100 -5.50 -17.46 -9.96
CA SER A 100 -4.49 -16.99 -10.93
C SER A 100 -5.01 -15.94 -11.91
N ASN A 101 -6.35 -15.85 -12.07
CA ASN A 101 -7.02 -14.85 -12.93
C ASN A 101 -7.44 -13.60 -12.15
N ALA A 102 -7.00 -13.45 -10.89
CA ALA A 102 -7.29 -12.24 -10.13
C ALA A 102 -6.74 -11.00 -10.85
N TYR A 103 -7.50 -9.91 -10.85
CA TYR A 103 -7.11 -8.65 -11.47
C TYR A 103 -5.70 -8.18 -11.05
N SER A 104 -5.32 -8.44 -9.81
CA SER A 104 -4.00 -8.11 -9.26
C SER A 104 -2.91 -9.15 -9.50
N ALA A 105 -3.19 -10.24 -10.24
CA ALA A 105 -2.21 -11.32 -10.46
C ALA A 105 -1.09 -10.92 -11.44
N THR A 106 -1.39 -10.05 -12.40
CA THR A 106 -0.43 -9.55 -13.40
C THR A 106 -0.49 -8.04 -13.51
N MET A 107 0.70 -7.41 -13.55
CA MET A 107 0.82 -5.96 -13.74
C MET A 107 0.76 -5.64 -15.24
N SER A 108 -0.39 -5.21 -15.74
CA SER A 108 -0.57 -4.76 -17.13
C SER A 108 -0.22 -3.28 -17.31
N GLU A 109 -0.04 -2.82 -18.56
CA GLU A 109 0.14 -1.38 -18.85
C GLU A 109 -1.06 -0.55 -18.37
N LYS A 110 -2.29 -1.09 -18.51
CA LYS A 110 -3.48 -0.42 -17.97
C LYS A 110 -3.38 -0.24 -16.45
N HIS A 111 -2.90 -1.25 -15.72
CA HIS A 111 -2.72 -1.13 -14.27
C HIS A 111 -1.73 -0.01 -13.92
N LYS A 112 -0.63 0.13 -14.66
CA LYS A 112 0.35 1.21 -14.46
C LYS A 112 -0.29 2.59 -14.66
N VAL A 113 -1.06 2.76 -15.73
CA VAL A 113 -1.80 4.00 -16.01
C VAL A 113 -2.81 4.30 -14.89
N ASP A 114 -3.56 3.29 -14.45
CA ASP A 114 -4.55 3.43 -13.38
C ASP A 114 -3.89 3.80 -12.04
N ILE A 115 -2.75 3.19 -11.71
CA ILE A 115 -1.98 3.53 -10.50
C ILE A 115 -1.48 4.97 -10.55
N LEU A 116 -0.89 5.40 -11.66
CA LEU A 116 -0.42 6.79 -11.82
C LEU A 116 -1.56 7.78 -11.67
N PHE A 117 -2.71 7.52 -12.31
CA PHE A 117 -3.92 8.34 -12.16
C PHE A 117 -4.35 8.43 -10.69
N ASN A 118 -4.48 7.29 -10.02
CA ASN A 118 -4.93 7.21 -8.63
C ASN A 118 -3.99 7.95 -7.67
N VAL A 119 -2.67 7.79 -7.86
CA VAL A 119 -1.67 8.48 -7.03
C VAL A 119 -1.72 9.99 -7.26
N ASN A 120 -1.76 10.45 -8.51
CA ASN A 120 -1.82 11.87 -8.82
C ASN A 120 -3.05 12.53 -8.21
N GLN A 121 -4.23 11.93 -8.39
CA GLN A 121 -5.47 12.40 -7.79
C GLN A 121 -5.43 12.41 -6.25
N THR A 122 -4.76 11.44 -5.64
CA THR A 122 -4.58 11.39 -4.19
C THR A 122 -3.66 12.52 -3.72
N VAL A 123 -2.55 12.74 -4.41
CA VAL A 123 -1.58 13.81 -4.10
C VAL A 123 -2.24 15.17 -4.22
N GLU A 124 -2.97 15.44 -5.32
CA GLU A 124 -3.72 16.68 -5.52
C GLU A 124 -4.71 16.95 -4.38
N PHE A 125 -5.48 15.92 -4.00
CA PHE A 125 -6.41 16.02 -2.87
C PHE A 125 -5.68 16.34 -1.56
N LEU A 126 -4.58 15.66 -1.26
CA LEU A 126 -3.83 15.90 -0.03
C LEU A 126 -3.18 17.28 -0.01
N GLN A 127 -2.62 17.73 -1.13
CA GLN A 127 -2.03 19.06 -1.25
C GLN A 127 -3.08 20.16 -1.15
N SER A 128 -4.27 19.99 -1.74
CA SER A 128 -5.36 20.95 -1.61
C SER A 128 -5.85 21.10 -0.17
N LYS A 129 -5.83 20.01 0.61
CA LYS A 129 -6.34 19.97 1.99
C LYS A 129 -5.29 20.40 3.02
N PHE A 130 -4.02 20.02 2.82
CA PHE A 130 -2.96 20.16 3.83
C PHE A 130 -1.76 21.01 3.36
N GLY A 131 -1.79 21.54 2.14
CA GLY A 131 -0.62 22.22 1.56
C GLY A 131 0.59 21.28 1.49
N ASN A 132 1.77 21.81 1.81
CA ASN A 132 3.04 21.07 1.76
C ASN A 132 3.39 20.36 3.08
N THR A 133 2.47 20.35 4.06
CA THR A 133 2.76 19.78 5.39
C THR A 133 2.90 18.26 5.39
N LEU A 134 2.50 17.61 4.30
CA LEU A 134 2.56 16.14 4.12
C LEU A 134 3.54 15.69 3.04
N ASP A 135 4.46 16.53 2.58
CA ASP A 135 5.38 16.20 1.48
C ASP A 135 6.17 14.91 1.74
N LYS A 136 6.57 14.70 2.99
CA LYS A 136 7.29 13.50 3.42
C LYS A 136 6.42 12.25 3.40
N GLU A 137 5.22 12.33 3.94
CA GLU A 137 4.25 11.23 3.97
C GLU A 137 3.76 10.89 2.56
N ILE A 138 3.58 11.88 1.70
CA ILE A 138 3.29 11.70 0.27
C ILE A 138 4.45 10.96 -0.42
N ALA A 139 5.70 11.30 -0.09
CA ALA A 139 6.85 10.57 -0.61
C ALA A 139 6.86 9.10 -0.13
N PHE A 140 6.47 8.83 1.12
CA PHE A 140 6.32 7.46 1.62
C PHE A 140 5.24 6.69 0.85
N PHE A 141 4.09 7.32 0.60
CA PHE A 141 3.03 6.74 -0.22
C PHE A 141 3.52 6.38 -1.63
N LYS A 142 4.21 7.29 -2.31
CA LYS A 142 4.82 7.06 -3.62
C LYS A 142 5.81 5.89 -3.60
N LEU A 143 6.69 5.83 -2.59
CA LEU A 143 7.65 4.74 -2.40
C LEU A 143 6.97 3.38 -2.17
N ASN A 144 5.90 3.35 -1.37
CA ASN A 144 5.15 2.14 -1.10
C ASN A 144 4.39 1.65 -2.34
N THR A 145 3.84 2.58 -3.12
CA THR A 145 3.12 2.26 -4.37
C THR A 145 4.04 1.66 -5.43
N LYS A 146 5.26 2.16 -5.58
CA LYS A 146 6.20 1.60 -6.56
C LYS A 146 7.00 0.40 -6.06
N LEU A 147 6.96 0.06 -4.77
CA LEU A 147 7.68 -1.08 -4.20
C LEU A 147 7.43 -2.42 -4.94
N PRO A 148 6.20 -2.77 -5.36
CA PRO A 148 5.95 -4.02 -6.09
C PRO A 148 6.82 -4.22 -7.32
N PHE A 149 7.24 -3.16 -8.00
CA PHE A 149 8.14 -3.24 -9.17
C PHE A 149 9.56 -3.72 -8.82
N LEU A 150 9.93 -3.76 -7.55
CA LEU A 150 11.20 -4.37 -7.08
C LEU A 150 11.02 -5.81 -6.60
N ILE A 151 9.78 -6.28 -6.41
CA ILE A 151 9.47 -7.62 -5.89
C ILE A 151 9.18 -8.57 -7.06
N THR A 152 10.13 -8.67 -7.98
CA THR A 152 10.03 -9.43 -9.22
C THR A 152 11.42 -9.80 -9.74
N ASP A 153 11.49 -10.80 -10.65
CA ASP A 153 12.68 -11.12 -11.45
C ASP A 153 12.61 -10.53 -12.87
N ASP A 154 11.51 -9.85 -13.21
CA ASP A 154 11.37 -9.12 -14.46
C ASP A 154 12.08 -7.75 -14.37
N GLU A 155 13.24 -7.65 -15.03
CA GLU A 155 14.08 -6.45 -15.01
C GLU A 155 13.42 -5.24 -15.67
N SER A 156 12.43 -5.43 -16.56
CA SER A 156 11.69 -4.34 -17.16
C SER A 156 10.91 -3.52 -16.12
N GLN A 157 10.49 -4.15 -15.04
CA GLN A 157 9.78 -3.49 -13.94
C GLN A 157 10.70 -2.56 -13.12
N TYR A 158 12.02 -2.82 -13.11
CA TYR A 158 12.99 -1.96 -12.43
C TYR A 158 13.11 -0.60 -13.10
N GLU A 159 12.93 -0.53 -14.43
CA GLU A 159 12.92 0.75 -15.16
C GLU A 159 11.69 1.57 -14.73
N VAL A 160 10.50 0.95 -14.60
CA VAL A 160 9.30 1.61 -14.08
C VAL A 160 9.55 2.17 -12.67
N TRP A 161 10.21 1.40 -11.80
CA TRP A 161 10.56 1.88 -10.46
C TRP A 161 11.49 3.09 -10.48
N LYS A 162 12.46 3.14 -11.39
CA LYS A 162 13.38 4.29 -11.56
C LYS A 162 12.65 5.56 -12.00
N GLU A 163 11.76 5.41 -12.98
CA GLU A 163 11.04 6.52 -13.60
C GLU A 163 10.00 7.14 -12.68
N TRP A 164 9.31 6.30 -11.88
CA TRP A 164 8.24 6.78 -11.04
C TRP A 164 8.77 7.47 -9.78
N TRP A 165 8.47 8.77 -9.68
CA TRP A 165 8.73 9.60 -8.50
C TRP A 165 10.15 9.47 -7.93
N PRO A 166 11.20 9.70 -8.72
CA PRO A 166 12.58 9.60 -8.25
C PRO A 166 12.88 10.58 -7.10
N GLU A 167 12.15 11.69 -7.03
CA GLU A 167 12.25 12.69 -5.94
C GLU A 167 11.90 12.12 -4.56
N ALA A 168 11.07 11.08 -4.52
CA ALA A 168 10.70 10.41 -3.28
C ALA A 168 11.84 9.58 -2.68
N ASN A 169 12.83 9.17 -3.50
CA ASN A 169 13.89 8.25 -3.08
C ASN A 169 14.73 8.80 -1.94
N LYS A 170 14.86 10.12 -1.81
CA LYS A 170 15.59 10.76 -0.69
C LYS A 170 15.01 10.43 0.68
N TYR A 171 13.74 10.05 0.75
CA TYR A 171 13.04 9.73 2.00
C TYR A 171 13.03 8.24 2.37
N ILE A 172 13.64 7.36 1.57
CA ILE A 172 13.64 5.89 1.81
C ILE A 172 14.06 5.54 3.24
N CYS A 173 15.17 6.13 3.74
CA CYS A 173 15.69 5.82 5.07
C CYS A 173 14.87 6.44 6.20
N GLU A 174 14.01 7.41 5.90
CA GLU A 174 13.19 8.10 6.89
C GLU A 174 11.87 7.40 7.18
N ASN A 175 11.38 6.55 6.28
CA ASN A 175 10.14 5.78 6.49
C ASN A 175 10.35 4.65 7.51
N LYS A 176 10.32 4.99 8.80
CA LYS A 176 10.51 4.03 9.90
C LYS A 176 9.32 3.08 10.09
N THR A 177 8.18 3.31 9.47
CA THR A 177 7.04 2.39 9.47
C THR A 177 7.30 1.16 8.59
N GLN A 178 8.19 1.28 7.61
CA GLN A 178 8.63 0.17 6.79
C GLN A 178 9.76 -0.62 7.46
N SER A 179 9.77 -1.94 7.22
CA SER A 179 10.81 -2.82 7.73
C SER A 179 12.19 -2.40 7.21
N PHE A 180 13.24 -2.71 7.96
CA PHE A 180 14.62 -2.50 7.51
C PHE A 180 14.87 -3.15 6.14
N ARG A 181 14.35 -4.35 5.91
CA ARG A 181 14.50 -5.08 4.62
C ARG A 181 13.88 -4.31 3.47
N THR A 182 12.67 -3.78 3.63
CA THR A 182 11.99 -2.98 2.60
C THR A 182 12.79 -1.74 2.25
N ARG A 183 13.26 -1.01 3.26
CA ARG A 183 14.09 0.18 3.06
C ARG A 183 15.42 -0.14 2.39
N MET A 184 16.07 -1.25 2.77
CA MET A 184 17.33 -1.70 2.17
C MET A 184 17.14 -2.02 0.67
N VAL A 185 16.09 -2.76 0.29
CA VAL A 185 15.80 -3.08 -1.12
C VAL A 185 15.59 -1.82 -1.94
N GLN A 186 14.78 -0.88 -1.44
CA GLN A 186 14.55 0.42 -2.12
C GLN A 186 15.84 1.26 -2.19
N TRP A 187 16.67 1.25 -1.15
CA TRP A 187 17.93 1.97 -1.13
C TRP A 187 18.93 1.40 -2.14
N LEU A 188 19.05 0.07 -2.24
CA LEU A 188 19.86 -0.59 -3.25
C LEU A 188 19.40 -0.21 -4.66
N ALA A 189 18.10 -0.24 -4.91
CA ALA A 189 17.52 0.18 -6.18
C ALA A 189 17.82 1.66 -6.49
N ALA A 190 17.70 2.57 -5.51
CA ALA A 190 18.02 3.99 -5.66
C ALA A 190 19.51 4.22 -5.96
N LYS A 191 20.40 3.30 -5.56
CA LYS A 191 21.84 3.29 -5.89
C LYS A 191 22.15 2.54 -7.20
N GLY A 192 21.13 2.10 -7.95
CA GLY A 192 21.32 1.34 -9.20
C GLY A 192 21.79 -0.11 -9.01
N GLN A 193 21.81 -0.63 -7.77
CA GLN A 193 22.28 -1.99 -7.45
C GLN A 193 21.18 -3.04 -7.70
N PHE A 194 20.60 -3.07 -8.89
CA PHE A 194 19.47 -3.96 -9.23
C PHE A 194 19.84 -5.45 -9.21
N TRP A 195 21.11 -5.78 -9.44
CA TRP A 195 21.58 -7.15 -9.28
C TRP A 195 21.35 -7.69 -7.84
N ALA A 196 21.61 -6.83 -6.84
CA ALA A 196 21.38 -7.19 -5.43
C ALA A 196 19.90 -7.27 -5.09
N VAL A 197 19.05 -6.39 -5.67
CA VAL A 197 17.58 -6.46 -5.57
C VAL A 197 17.07 -7.79 -6.14
N LYS A 198 17.53 -8.18 -7.33
CA LYS A 198 17.17 -9.45 -7.98
C LYS A 198 17.62 -10.68 -7.15
N LEU A 199 18.84 -10.63 -6.60
CA LEU A 199 19.33 -11.69 -5.72
C LEU A 199 18.48 -11.81 -4.47
N TYR A 200 18.16 -10.69 -3.82
CA TYR A 200 17.26 -10.64 -2.66
C TYR A 200 15.88 -11.25 -2.99
N PHE A 201 15.28 -10.89 -4.13
CA PHE A 201 14.02 -11.46 -4.56
C PHE A 201 14.12 -12.99 -4.72
N LYS A 202 15.15 -13.49 -5.42
CA LYS A 202 15.35 -14.93 -5.62
C LYS A 202 15.52 -15.70 -4.31
N VAL A 203 16.30 -15.17 -3.37
CA VAL A 203 16.57 -15.84 -2.10
C VAL A 203 15.38 -15.73 -1.16
N VAL A 204 14.82 -14.56 -0.96
CA VAL A 204 13.79 -14.35 0.07
C VAL A 204 12.41 -14.75 -0.46
N TYR A 205 12.06 -14.34 -1.67
CA TYR A 205 10.71 -14.61 -2.19
C TYR A 205 10.57 -16.04 -2.75
N LYS A 206 11.49 -16.48 -3.60
CA LYS A 206 11.37 -17.83 -4.19
C LYS A 206 11.65 -18.94 -3.18
N LEU A 207 12.65 -18.79 -2.31
CA LEU A 207 12.93 -19.80 -1.28
C LEU A 207 11.92 -19.76 -0.15
N VAL A 208 11.72 -18.59 0.49
CA VAL A 208 10.87 -18.49 1.67
C VAL A 208 9.40 -18.69 1.31
N TYR A 209 8.89 -17.92 0.33
CA TYR A 209 7.47 -18.01 -0.04
C TYR A 209 7.15 -19.20 -0.94
N GLY A 210 8.09 -19.66 -1.78
CA GLY A 210 7.90 -20.82 -2.62
C GLY A 210 7.96 -22.15 -1.86
N VAL A 211 8.60 -22.20 -0.69
CA VAL A 211 8.72 -23.41 0.14
C VAL A 211 7.73 -23.40 1.31
N ILE A 212 7.58 -22.27 1.98
CA ILE A 212 6.79 -22.16 3.23
C ILE A 212 5.30 -21.94 2.94
N TYR A 213 4.97 -21.20 1.90
CA TYR A 213 3.60 -20.77 1.55
C TYR A 213 3.17 -21.31 0.18
N LYS A 214 3.21 -22.64 0.04
CA LYS A 214 2.59 -23.34 -1.10
C LYS A 214 1.13 -23.61 -0.85
#